data_6013e4f4a696bb33d17c626ae239b63a
#
_entry.id   6013e4f4a696bb33d17c626ae239b63a
#
_cell.length_a   1.000
_cell.length_b   1.000
_cell.length_c   1.000
_cell.angle_alpha   90.00
_cell.angle_beta   90.00
_cell.angle_gamma   90.00
#
_symmetry.space_group_name_H-M   'P 1'
#
loop_
_entity.id
_entity.type
_entity.pdbx_description
1 polymer ?
#
loop_
_entity_poly.entity_id
_entity_poly.type
_entity_poly.pdbx_seq_one_letter_code
_entity_poly.pdbx_strand_id
1 'polypeptide(L)'
;MENVTIKFKKLNQNAVIPTYAHDGDVGMDMTAIDVEYNVDKDFYIYHTGLALESDYGYGTFLFPRSSNCKTEAYLTNHVGIADSAIYRGEIQFRYKNRDRYRKSFWEWITGKVNVERALKKAPFNVGDRVGQMVVLPYPQVHIQVVDKLSETERGTGGFGSTGK
;
A
#
# COMPACT_ATOMS: atom_id res chain seq x y z
N MET A 1 -26.37 -3.28 -7.94
CA MET A 1 -24.97 -2.87 -7.77
C MET A 1 -24.35 -2.82 -9.15
N GLU A 2 -23.58 -1.79 -9.43
CA GLU A 2 -22.85 -1.68 -10.70
C GLU A 2 -21.69 -2.69 -10.70
N ASN A 3 -21.56 -3.46 -11.77
CA ASN A 3 -20.47 -4.43 -11.89
C ASN A 3 -19.23 -3.72 -12.43
N VAL A 4 -18.12 -3.84 -11.71
CA VAL A 4 -16.82 -3.28 -12.08
C VAL A 4 -15.90 -4.42 -12.50
N THR A 5 -15.22 -4.25 -13.63
CA THR A 5 -14.25 -5.24 -14.09
C THR A 5 -12.83 -4.82 -13.74
N ILE A 6 -12.11 -5.70 -13.07
CA ILE A 6 -10.67 -5.60 -12.85
C ILE A 6 -9.99 -6.73 -13.61
N LYS A 7 -9.08 -6.36 -14.51
CA LYS A 7 -8.25 -7.33 -15.25
C LYS A 7 -6.90 -7.44 -14.56
N PHE A 8 -6.47 -8.65 -14.26
CA PHE A 8 -5.14 -8.93 -13.72
C PHE A 8 -4.24 -9.55 -14.78
N LYS A 9 -3.02 -9.06 -14.87
CA LYS A 9 -1.94 -9.68 -15.62
C LYS A 9 -0.93 -10.26 -14.64
N LYS A 10 -0.66 -11.57 -14.70
CA LYS A 10 0.45 -12.18 -14.01
C LYS A 10 1.76 -11.79 -14.68
N LEU A 11 2.64 -11.13 -13.96
CA LEU A 11 4.03 -10.83 -14.34
C LEU A 11 4.97 -11.97 -13.95
N ASN A 12 4.52 -12.80 -13.00
CA ASN A 12 5.21 -13.98 -12.50
C ASN A 12 4.21 -15.14 -12.39
N GLN A 13 4.61 -16.35 -12.78
CA GLN A 13 3.74 -17.54 -12.72
C GLN A 13 3.23 -17.87 -11.31
N ASN A 14 4.01 -17.52 -10.27
CA ASN A 14 3.66 -17.74 -8.87
C ASN A 14 2.70 -16.68 -8.33
N ALA A 15 2.34 -15.66 -9.11
CA ALA A 15 1.43 -14.61 -8.67
C ALA A 15 0.05 -15.19 -8.30
N VAL A 16 -0.45 -14.76 -7.13
CA VAL A 16 -1.75 -15.19 -6.61
C VAL A 16 -2.77 -14.13 -6.97
N ILE A 17 -3.82 -14.51 -7.70
CA ILE A 17 -4.93 -13.60 -8.02
C ILE A 17 -5.70 -13.31 -6.73
N PRO A 18 -5.91 -12.03 -6.37
CA PRO A 18 -6.63 -11.67 -5.17
C PRO A 18 -8.11 -12.07 -5.25
N THR A 19 -8.66 -12.48 -4.13
CA THR A 19 -10.08 -12.84 -3.99
C THR A 19 -10.61 -12.28 -2.68
N TYR A 20 -11.91 -12.09 -2.60
CA TYR A 20 -12.59 -11.85 -1.32
C TYR A 20 -12.52 -13.12 -0.48
N ALA A 21 -12.26 -12.99 0.82
CA ALA A 21 -12.24 -14.14 1.74
C ALA A 21 -13.66 -14.60 2.06
N HIS A 22 -14.61 -13.66 2.14
CA HIS A 22 -16.02 -13.90 2.41
C HIS A 22 -16.90 -13.01 1.55
N ASP A 23 -18.14 -13.45 1.33
CA ASP A 23 -19.16 -12.61 0.70
C ASP A 23 -19.40 -11.36 1.55
N GLY A 24 -19.36 -10.20 0.90
CA GLY A 24 -19.52 -8.90 1.57
C GLY A 24 -18.22 -8.25 2.04
N ASP A 25 -17.07 -8.90 1.91
CA ASP A 25 -15.78 -8.25 2.14
C ASP A 25 -15.59 -7.09 1.16
N VAL A 26 -14.99 -6.00 1.64
CA VAL A 26 -14.67 -4.82 0.83
C VAL A 26 -13.29 -4.94 0.18
N GLY A 27 -12.35 -5.56 0.87
CA GLY A 27 -10.96 -5.70 0.45
C GLY A 27 -10.62 -7.10 0.00
N MET A 28 -9.83 -7.21 -1.08
CA MET A 28 -9.24 -8.45 -1.56
C MET A 28 -7.82 -8.58 -1.03
N ASP A 29 -7.48 -9.72 -0.43
CA ASP A 29 -6.15 -9.95 0.12
C ASP A 29 -5.09 -10.08 -0.99
N MET A 30 -3.95 -9.41 -0.78
CA MET A 30 -2.79 -9.40 -1.67
C MET A 30 -1.66 -10.22 -1.06
N THR A 31 -1.16 -11.21 -1.81
CA THR A 31 -0.12 -12.13 -1.36
C THR A 31 1.24 -11.74 -1.93
N ALA A 32 2.27 -11.76 -1.10
CA ALA A 32 3.65 -11.59 -1.53
C ALA A 32 4.21 -12.86 -2.14
N ILE A 33 4.86 -12.74 -3.30
CA ILE A 33 5.57 -13.85 -3.95
C ILE A 33 7.09 -13.71 -3.84
N ASP A 34 7.56 -12.54 -3.45
CA ASP A 34 8.97 -12.24 -3.23
C ASP A 34 9.10 -11.03 -2.28
N VAL A 35 10.29 -10.89 -1.68
CA VAL A 35 10.63 -9.77 -0.80
C VAL A 35 12.06 -9.35 -1.01
N GLU A 36 12.29 -8.06 -1.19
CA GLU A 36 13.62 -7.46 -1.20
C GLU A 36 13.78 -6.39 -0.12
N TYR A 37 15.01 -6.10 0.27
CA TYR A 37 15.33 -5.03 1.19
C TYR A 37 16.07 -3.90 0.49
N ASN A 38 15.47 -2.72 0.50
CA ASN A 38 16.11 -1.50 0.00
C ASN A 38 17.04 -0.93 1.07
N VAL A 39 18.34 -1.07 0.84
CA VAL A 39 19.40 -0.69 1.79
C VAL A 39 19.46 0.83 2.01
N ASP A 40 19.25 1.60 0.95
CA ASP A 40 19.44 3.06 1.00
C ASP A 40 18.32 3.75 1.79
N LYS A 41 17.12 3.23 1.66
CA LYS A 41 15.90 3.84 2.24
C LYS A 41 15.36 3.08 3.45
N ASP A 42 15.96 1.93 3.79
CA ASP A 42 15.60 1.09 4.94
C ASP A 42 14.12 0.69 4.93
N PHE A 43 13.69 -0.01 3.87
CA PHE A 43 12.36 -0.61 3.78
C PHE A 43 12.37 -1.92 2.98
N TYR A 44 11.33 -2.72 3.20
CA TYR A 44 11.07 -3.98 2.50
C TYR A 44 10.10 -3.76 1.36
N ILE A 45 10.39 -4.34 0.18
CA ILE A 45 9.51 -4.33 -1.00
C ILE A 45 8.94 -5.72 -1.13
N TYR A 46 7.63 -5.84 -1.03
CA TYR A 46 6.89 -7.07 -1.26
C TYR A 46 6.30 -7.05 -2.65
N HIS A 47 6.73 -7.99 -3.47
CA HIS A 47 6.28 -8.18 -4.83
C HIS A 47 5.05 -9.07 -4.86
N THR A 48 4.02 -8.67 -5.59
CA THR A 48 2.83 -9.50 -5.81
C THR A 48 2.88 -10.28 -7.12
N GLY A 49 3.77 -9.87 -8.03
CA GLY A 49 3.84 -10.42 -9.39
C GLY A 49 2.61 -10.09 -10.24
N LEU A 50 1.83 -9.08 -9.85
CA LEU A 50 0.59 -8.70 -10.53
C LEU A 50 0.66 -7.27 -11.05
N ALA A 51 0.21 -7.06 -12.28
CA ALA A 51 -0.24 -5.78 -12.80
C ALA A 51 -1.75 -5.83 -13.02
N LEU A 52 -2.41 -4.69 -13.00
CA LEU A 52 -3.86 -4.64 -13.13
C LEU A 52 -4.34 -3.48 -14.03
N GLU A 53 -5.56 -3.64 -14.51
CA GLU A 53 -6.33 -2.62 -15.23
C GLU A 53 -7.75 -2.59 -14.69
N SER A 54 -8.25 -1.41 -14.34
CA SER A 54 -9.64 -1.19 -13.95
C SER A 54 -10.41 -0.45 -15.05
N ASP A 55 -11.72 -0.54 -15.00
CA ASP A 55 -12.58 0.37 -15.74
C ASP A 55 -12.31 1.82 -15.36
N TYR A 56 -12.49 2.73 -16.31
CA TYR A 56 -12.36 4.17 -16.05
C TYR A 56 -13.41 4.64 -15.04
N GLY A 57 -13.02 5.57 -14.16
CA GLY A 57 -13.88 6.03 -13.06
C GLY A 57 -13.72 5.21 -11.76
N TYR A 58 -12.86 4.17 -11.76
CA TYR A 58 -12.54 3.36 -10.58
C TYR A 58 -11.05 3.38 -10.28
N GLY A 59 -10.73 3.69 -9.03
CA GLY A 59 -9.37 3.68 -8.49
C GLY A 59 -9.11 2.44 -7.64
N THR A 60 -7.89 1.97 -7.66
CA THR A 60 -7.44 0.87 -6.82
C THR A 60 -6.61 1.40 -5.68
N PHE A 61 -7.01 1.07 -4.45
CA PHE A 61 -6.38 1.53 -3.22
C PHE A 61 -5.78 0.34 -2.48
N LEU A 62 -4.55 0.51 -2.00
CA LEU A 62 -3.79 -0.52 -1.30
C LEU A 62 -3.67 -0.13 0.17
N PHE A 63 -4.15 -0.99 1.04
CA PHE A 63 -4.16 -0.80 2.48
C PHE A 63 -3.38 -1.90 3.20
N PRO A 64 -2.80 -1.62 4.38
CA PRO A 64 -2.38 -2.69 5.26
C PRO A 64 -3.62 -3.47 5.73
N ARG A 65 -3.42 -4.74 6.08
CA ARG A 65 -4.47 -5.56 6.72
C ARG A 65 -4.59 -5.20 8.20
N SER A 66 -5.74 -5.49 8.80
CA SER A 66 -5.95 -5.33 10.26
C SER A 66 -4.91 -6.09 11.08
N SER A 67 -4.44 -7.26 10.61
CA SER A 67 -3.39 -8.04 11.25
C SER A 67 -2.03 -7.33 11.33
N ASN A 68 -1.84 -6.23 10.59
CA ASN A 68 -0.62 -5.43 10.65
C ASN A 68 -0.38 -4.84 12.05
N CYS A 69 -1.45 -4.67 12.86
CA CYS A 69 -1.31 -4.25 14.27
C CYS A 69 -0.48 -5.22 15.14
N LYS A 70 -0.27 -6.47 14.66
CA LYS A 70 0.59 -7.46 15.31
C LYS A 70 2.06 -7.37 14.92
N THR A 71 2.39 -6.45 14.01
CA THR A 71 3.76 -6.19 13.54
C THR A 71 4.22 -4.83 14.03
N GLU A 72 5.54 -4.62 14.05
CA GLU A 72 6.13 -3.30 14.29
C GLU A 72 6.38 -2.53 12.99
N ALA A 73 5.64 -2.86 11.93
CA ALA A 73 5.80 -2.29 10.61
C ALA A 73 4.63 -1.41 10.20
N TYR A 74 4.91 -0.48 9.30
CA TYR A 74 3.91 0.35 8.65
C TYR A 74 4.14 0.43 7.15
N LEU A 75 3.06 0.57 6.39
CA LEU A 75 3.13 0.83 4.95
C LEU A 75 3.68 2.24 4.72
N THR A 76 4.76 2.38 3.94
CA THR A 76 5.53 3.63 3.84
C THR A 76 4.74 4.82 3.31
N ASN A 77 3.75 4.57 2.47
CA ASN A 77 2.83 5.58 1.94
C ASN A 77 1.45 5.57 2.63
N HIS A 78 1.28 4.79 3.70
CA HIS A 78 0.05 4.61 4.48
C HIS A 78 -1.11 4.03 3.65
N VAL A 79 -1.43 4.62 2.50
CA VAL A 79 -2.36 4.13 1.49
C VAL A 79 -1.67 4.22 0.14
N GLY A 80 -1.58 3.11 -0.57
CA GLY A 80 -1.13 3.09 -1.95
C GLY A 80 -2.30 3.47 -2.88
N ILE A 81 -2.04 4.31 -3.86
CA ILE A 81 -2.98 4.59 -4.94
C ILE A 81 -2.37 4.03 -6.22
N ALA A 82 -3.09 3.12 -6.86
CA ALA A 82 -2.73 2.64 -8.18
C ALA A 82 -3.73 3.25 -9.18
N ASP A 83 -3.19 4.07 -10.08
CA ASP A 83 -3.95 4.69 -11.19
C ASP A 83 -4.29 3.61 -12.22
N SER A 84 -5.11 2.66 -11.82
CA SER A 84 -5.31 1.37 -12.48
C SER A 84 -5.90 1.48 -13.90
N ALA A 85 -6.51 2.59 -14.24
CA ALA A 85 -6.93 2.86 -15.61
C ALA A 85 -5.73 3.08 -16.58
N ILE A 86 -4.58 3.57 -16.08
CA ILE A 86 -3.42 3.96 -16.90
C ILE A 86 -2.09 3.31 -16.47
N TYR A 87 -1.92 2.97 -15.19
CA TYR A 87 -0.71 2.32 -14.68
C TYR A 87 -0.70 0.83 -15.00
N ARG A 88 0.44 0.33 -15.51
CA ARG A 88 0.63 -1.08 -15.92
C ARG A 88 1.83 -1.74 -15.24
N GLY A 89 2.43 -1.06 -14.26
CA GLY A 89 3.52 -1.62 -13.45
C GLY A 89 3.02 -2.64 -12.42
N GLU A 90 3.96 -3.30 -11.79
CA GLU A 90 3.69 -4.25 -10.73
C GLU A 90 3.08 -3.56 -9.50
N ILE A 91 2.09 -4.20 -8.89
CA ILE A 91 1.57 -3.81 -7.58
C ILE A 91 2.50 -4.34 -6.50
N GLN A 92 3.02 -3.43 -5.69
CA GLN A 92 3.98 -3.70 -4.62
C GLN A 92 3.51 -3.10 -3.31
N PHE A 93 3.89 -3.74 -2.19
CA PHE A 93 3.73 -3.18 -0.86
C PHE A 93 5.11 -2.86 -0.28
N ARG A 94 5.29 -1.64 0.23
CA ARG A 94 6.56 -1.20 0.80
C ARG A 94 6.40 -0.94 2.29
N TYR A 95 7.01 -1.79 3.11
CA TYR A 95 6.91 -1.73 4.55
C TYR A 95 8.21 -1.29 5.21
N LYS A 96 8.07 -0.50 6.26
CA LYS A 96 9.18 -0.08 7.10
C LYS A 96 8.91 -0.51 8.53
N ASN A 97 9.89 -1.09 9.21
CA ASN A 97 9.80 -1.35 10.63
C ASN A 97 9.94 -0.04 11.41
N ARG A 98 9.25 0.08 12.56
CA ARG A 98 9.42 1.23 13.48
C ARG A 98 10.86 1.34 13.93
N ASP A 99 11.44 0.20 14.33
CA ASP A 99 12.85 0.13 14.64
C ASP A 99 13.66 0.04 13.37
N ARG A 100 14.48 1.06 13.13
CA ARG A 100 15.39 1.06 11.99
C ARG A 100 16.35 -0.13 12.07
N TYR A 101 16.74 -0.62 10.89
CA TYR A 101 17.80 -1.60 10.80
C TYR A 101 19.08 -1.05 11.44
N ARG A 102 19.53 -1.70 12.52
CA ARG A 102 20.77 -1.32 13.18
C ARG A 102 21.94 -2.06 12.52
N LYS A 103 22.81 -1.30 11.87
CA LYS A 103 24.06 -1.84 11.31
C LYS A 103 24.89 -2.48 12.43
N SER A 104 25.49 -3.64 12.16
CA SER A 104 26.50 -4.22 13.02
C SER A 104 27.81 -3.40 12.94
N PHE A 105 28.74 -3.64 13.84
CA PHE A 105 30.05 -2.97 13.84
C PHE A 105 30.77 -3.14 12.48
N TRP A 106 30.75 -4.35 11.92
CA TRP A 106 31.37 -4.63 10.62
C TRP A 106 30.66 -3.95 9.45
N GLU A 107 29.33 -3.91 9.47
CA GLU A 107 28.55 -3.18 8.46
C GLU A 107 28.79 -1.67 8.54
N TRP A 108 29.04 -1.14 9.75
CA TRP A 108 29.37 0.27 9.95
C TRP A 108 30.77 0.59 9.38
N ILE A 109 31.78 -0.24 9.64
CA ILE A 109 33.15 -0.06 9.14
C ILE A 109 33.22 -0.21 7.62
N THR A 110 32.59 -1.24 7.07
CA THR A 110 32.69 -1.57 5.65
C THR A 110 31.74 -0.77 4.77
N GLY A 111 30.75 -0.09 5.35
CA GLY A 111 29.65 0.57 4.64
C GLY A 111 28.67 -0.39 3.97
N LYS A 112 28.89 -1.71 4.04
CA LYS A 112 28.07 -2.74 3.39
C LYS A 112 27.03 -3.30 4.36
N VAL A 113 25.76 -3.30 3.97
CA VAL A 113 24.67 -3.90 4.74
C VAL A 113 24.55 -5.39 4.40
N ASN A 114 24.39 -6.22 5.41
CA ASN A 114 24.07 -7.63 5.22
C ASN A 114 22.59 -7.78 4.93
N VAL A 115 22.23 -7.87 3.64
CA VAL A 115 20.86 -7.96 3.16
C VAL A 115 20.14 -9.20 3.71
N GLU A 116 20.82 -10.35 3.80
CA GLU A 116 20.23 -11.57 4.36
C GLU A 116 19.80 -11.37 5.82
N ARG A 117 20.64 -10.72 6.61
CA ARG A 117 20.31 -10.38 8.01
C ARG A 117 19.17 -9.39 8.10
N ALA A 118 19.06 -8.44 7.16
CA ALA A 118 17.94 -7.51 7.09
C ALA A 118 16.64 -8.26 6.74
N LEU A 119 16.66 -9.15 5.75
CA LEU A 119 15.50 -9.95 5.34
C LEU A 119 14.97 -10.85 6.45
N LYS A 120 15.81 -11.35 7.35
CA LYS A 120 15.36 -12.09 8.56
C LYS A 120 14.50 -11.23 9.52
N LYS A 121 14.49 -9.91 9.35
CA LYS A 121 13.66 -8.98 10.12
C LYS A 121 12.46 -8.46 9.34
N ALA A 122 12.22 -8.98 8.16
CA ALA A 122 11.06 -8.62 7.36
C ALA A 122 9.76 -8.91 8.14
N PRO A 123 8.79 -7.99 8.15
CA PRO A 123 7.56 -8.15 8.93
C PRO A 123 6.65 -9.26 8.41
N PHE A 124 6.81 -9.65 7.16
CA PHE A 124 6.05 -10.73 6.51
C PHE A 124 7.00 -11.65 5.74
N ASN A 125 6.58 -12.90 5.55
CA ASN A 125 7.29 -13.87 4.73
C ASN A 125 6.71 -13.90 3.30
N VAL A 126 7.46 -14.50 2.37
CA VAL A 126 6.92 -14.89 1.08
C VAL A 126 5.78 -15.88 1.29
N GLY A 127 4.65 -15.68 0.59
CA GLY A 127 3.41 -16.42 0.77
C GLY A 127 2.42 -15.78 1.74
N ASP A 128 2.84 -14.81 2.56
CA ASP A 128 1.94 -14.10 3.46
C ASP A 128 1.06 -13.09 2.70
N ARG A 129 -0.13 -12.84 3.25
CA ARG A 129 -1.01 -11.76 2.81
C ARG A 129 -0.50 -10.44 3.39
N VAL A 130 0.17 -9.65 2.56
CA VAL A 130 0.89 -8.43 2.96
C VAL A 130 0.05 -7.16 2.93
N GLY A 131 -1.12 -7.21 2.36
CA GLY A 131 -2.01 -6.06 2.27
C GLY A 131 -3.36 -6.47 1.71
N GLN A 132 -4.20 -5.49 1.50
CA GLN A 132 -5.50 -5.66 0.86
C GLN A 132 -5.72 -4.57 -0.18
N MET A 133 -6.44 -4.92 -1.24
CA MET A 133 -6.81 -4.04 -2.33
C MET A 133 -8.30 -3.74 -2.24
N VAL A 134 -8.65 -2.46 -2.34
CA VAL A 134 -10.03 -1.99 -2.39
C VAL A 134 -10.21 -1.20 -3.69
N VAL A 135 -11.31 -1.43 -4.37
CA VAL A 135 -11.68 -0.71 -5.60
C VAL A 135 -12.80 0.26 -5.27
N LEU A 136 -12.60 1.53 -5.55
CA LEU A 136 -13.56 2.59 -5.26
C LEU A 136 -13.82 3.44 -6.50
N PRO A 137 -15.07 3.87 -6.71
CA PRO A 137 -15.38 4.88 -7.72
C PRO A 137 -14.75 6.21 -7.34
N TYR A 138 -14.29 6.97 -8.31
CA TYR A 138 -13.85 8.35 -8.10
C TYR A 138 -14.52 9.29 -9.11
N PRO A 139 -15.02 10.46 -8.66
CA PRO A 139 -15.60 11.45 -9.55
C PRO A 139 -14.49 12.19 -10.32
N GLN A 140 -14.81 12.64 -11.54
CA GLN A 140 -13.99 13.64 -12.21
C GLN A 140 -14.18 14.98 -11.48
N VAL A 141 -13.08 15.55 -11.01
CA VAL A 141 -13.10 16.81 -10.26
C VAL A 141 -12.86 17.98 -11.23
N HIS A 142 -13.82 18.91 -11.27
CA HIS A 142 -13.64 20.20 -11.94
C HIS A 142 -13.13 21.23 -10.91
N ILE A 143 -11.91 21.72 -11.10
CA ILE A 143 -11.27 22.67 -10.19
C ILE A 143 -11.62 24.08 -10.61
N GLN A 144 -12.16 24.86 -9.67
CA GLN A 144 -12.40 26.29 -9.84
C GLN A 144 -11.68 27.08 -8.76
N VAL A 145 -10.90 28.06 -9.17
CA VAL A 145 -10.26 28.99 -8.24
C VAL A 145 -11.22 30.16 -8.01
N VAL A 146 -11.47 30.48 -6.74
CA VAL A 146 -12.35 31.56 -6.33
C VAL A 146 -11.68 32.45 -5.28
N ASP A 147 -12.02 33.72 -5.25
CA ASP A 147 -11.47 34.69 -4.27
C ASP A 147 -12.07 34.50 -2.87
N LYS A 148 -13.30 34.00 -2.80
CA LYS A 148 -14.02 33.80 -1.53
C LYS A 148 -14.83 32.50 -1.56
N LEU A 149 -14.74 31.73 -0.49
CA LEU A 149 -15.61 30.57 -0.24
C LEU A 149 -16.92 31.01 0.43
N SER A 150 -17.93 30.19 0.34
CA SER A 150 -19.20 30.38 1.07
C SER A 150 -18.96 30.38 2.58
N GLU A 151 -19.75 31.16 3.31
CA GLU A 151 -19.71 31.19 4.76
C GLU A 151 -20.41 29.95 5.35
N THR A 152 -19.87 29.44 6.46
CA THR A 152 -20.46 28.30 7.19
C THR A 152 -20.44 28.62 8.68
N GLU A 153 -21.35 27.99 9.44
CA GLU A 153 -21.39 28.13 10.91
C GLU A 153 -20.06 27.76 11.57
N ARG A 154 -19.36 26.75 11.06
CA ARG A 154 -18.04 26.34 11.56
C ARG A 154 -16.92 27.33 11.22
N GLY A 155 -17.02 28.04 10.11
CA GLY A 155 -16.00 28.97 9.61
C GLY A 155 -14.64 28.32 9.49
N THR A 156 -13.62 28.93 10.10
CA THR A 156 -12.22 28.43 10.12
C THR A 156 -11.92 27.51 11.31
N GLY A 157 -12.90 27.13 12.11
CA GLY A 157 -12.73 26.29 13.30
C GLY A 157 -12.22 24.88 12.94
N GLY A 158 -11.10 24.47 13.56
CA GLY A 158 -10.47 23.16 13.37
C GLY A 158 -9.65 22.76 14.58
N PHE A 159 -8.96 21.62 14.50
CA PHE A 159 -8.00 21.13 15.52
C PHE A 159 -8.56 21.09 16.96
N GLY A 160 -9.85 20.73 17.12
CA GLY A 160 -10.51 20.64 18.42
C GLY A 160 -11.11 21.96 18.91
N SER A 161 -11.35 22.94 18.04
CA SER A 161 -11.97 24.24 18.37
C SER A 161 -13.38 24.12 18.97
N THR A 162 -14.03 22.98 18.88
CA THR A 162 -15.36 22.70 19.45
C THR A 162 -15.33 22.09 20.86
N GLY A 163 -14.15 22.08 21.49
CA GLY A 163 -13.94 21.53 22.83
C GLY A 163 -13.66 20.00 22.85
N LYS A 164 -13.24 19.51 24.02
CA LYS A 164 -13.14 18.08 24.36
C LYS A 164 -14.46 17.62 24.96
#